data_dae2a60ea0a3f7a735e76cba7978ba31
#
_entry.id   dae2a60ea0a3f7a735e76cba7978ba31
#
_cell.length_a   1.000
_cell.length_b   1.000
_cell.length_c   1.000
_cell.angle_alpha   90.00
_cell.angle_beta   90.00
_cell.angle_gamma   90.00
#
_symmetry.space_group_name_H-M   'P 1'
#
loop_
_entity.id
_entity.type
_entity.pdbx_description
1 polymer ?
#
loop_
_entity_poly.entity_id
_entity_poly.type
_entity_poly.pdbx_seq_one_letter_code
_entity_poly.pdbx_strand_id
1 'polypeptide(L)'
;LHVRSRRQRQMCIRDSNRIDQVGFRVNSILYKYEKRIEESNIELEANKQLMTSLSHDVRTPMTTLIGYLDALDLKLVSSDKEEQYLRLAKEKAYDLKKYIEVLFEWFRINSDEEQLEIKAVDITEETRRIFLDWIPIIEEHRIGYNIEIPEKAIIVEIDEDCYMRAINNIVQNIFTHSKAANISITASEGNGKFRLEIGDDGIGIAKEDLNYIFERLYRCNKGRSGKGNGLGLNISKLLLEKMGGTISAFSEPGKGTVFCIEFSVIQR
;
A
#
# COMPACT_ATOMS: atom_id res chain seq x y z
N LEU A 1 38.98 63.23 -20.86
CA LEU A 1 37.64 62.67 -20.45
C LEU A 1 37.13 61.70 -21.51
N HIS A 2 37.35 60.39 -21.28
CA HIS A 2 36.91 59.35 -22.21
C HIS A 2 35.40 59.20 -22.15
N VAL A 3 34.73 59.66 -23.16
CA VAL A 3 33.31 59.32 -23.43
C VAL A 3 33.26 57.87 -23.93
N ARG A 4 33.00 56.90 -23.04
CA ARG A 4 32.72 55.54 -23.46
C ARG A 4 31.48 55.55 -24.40
N SER A 5 31.64 55.01 -25.61
CA SER A 5 30.57 55.04 -26.62
C SER A 5 29.31 54.32 -26.12
N ARG A 6 28.15 54.74 -26.55
CA ARG A 6 26.86 54.09 -26.21
C ARG A 6 26.87 52.58 -26.44
N ARG A 7 27.62 52.13 -27.46
CA ARG A 7 27.79 50.70 -27.77
C ARG A 7 28.56 49.93 -26.67
N GLN A 8 29.57 50.52 -26.05
CA GLN A 8 30.31 49.88 -24.96
C GLN A 8 29.48 49.77 -23.68
N ARG A 9 28.63 50.78 -23.37
CA ARG A 9 27.71 50.67 -22.24
C ARG A 9 26.63 49.62 -22.47
N GLN A 10 26.04 49.50 -23.68
CA GLN A 10 25.08 48.48 -24.01
C GLN A 10 25.68 47.07 -23.99
N MET A 11 26.95 46.92 -24.38
CA MET A 11 27.64 45.63 -24.33
C MET A 11 27.90 45.19 -22.87
N CYS A 12 28.36 46.11 -21.98
CA CYS A 12 28.54 45.80 -20.56
C CYS A 12 27.23 45.45 -19.85
N ILE A 13 26.13 46.15 -20.13
CA ILE A 13 24.79 45.82 -19.57
C ILE A 13 24.28 44.46 -20.07
N ARG A 14 24.54 44.12 -21.34
CA ARG A 14 24.14 42.87 -21.94
C ARG A 14 24.93 41.69 -21.39
N ASP A 15 26.21 41.85 -21.09
CA ASP A 15 27.09 40.84 -20.51
C ASP A 15 26.77 40.64 -19.02
N SER A 16 26.47 41.71 -18.27
CA SER A 16 25.97 41.63 -16.88
C SER A 16 24.69 40.81 -16.79
N ASN A 17 23.68 41.12 -17.62
CA ASN A 17 22.45 40.37 -17.68
C ASN A 17 22.64 38.89 -18.05
N ARG A 18 23.63 38.55 -18.87
CA ARG A 18 23.97 37.15 -19.21
C ARG A 18 24.60 36.42 -18.02
N ILE A 19 25.50 37.06 -17.31
CA ILE A 19 26.17 36.53 -16.10
C ILE A 19 25.11 36.28 -15.01
N ASP A 20 24.21 37.22 -14.80
CA ASP A 20 23.09 37.08 -13.84
C ASP A 20 22.13 35.94 -14.22
N GLN A 21 21.83 35.76 -15.52
CA GLN A 21 21.03 34.63 -15.99
C GLN A 21 21.76 33.29 -15.81
N VAL A 22 23.05 33.23 -16.03
CA VAL A 22 23.86 32.02 -15.77
C VAL A 22 23.88 31.72 -14.29
N GLY A 23 24.13 32.74 -13.43
CA GLY A 23 24.08 32.60 -11.99
C GLY A 23 22.73 32.05 -11.47
N PHE A 24 21.62 32.60 -11.98
CA PHE A 24 20.29 32.12 -11.64
C PHE A 24 20.05 30.65 -12.07
N ARG A 25 20.50 30.28 -13.29
CA ARG A 25 20.39 28.88 -13.75
C ARG A 25 21.24 27.93 -12.93
N VAL A 26 22.45 28.31 -12.58
CA VAL A 26 23.36 27.51 -11.72
C VAL A 26 22.73 27.32 -10.34
N ASN A 27 22.23 28.38 -9.71
CA ASN A 27 21.54 28.29 -8.42
C ASN A 27 20.28 27.43 -8.50
N SER A 28 19.52 27.54 -9.56
CA SER A 28 18.33 26.67 -9.80
C SER A 28 18.69 25.19 -9.93
N ILE A 29 19.80 24.90 -10.61
CA ILE A 29 20.33 23.54 -10.75
C ILE A 29 20.81 23.02 -9.39
N LEU A 30 21.60 23.80 -8.66
CA LEU A 30 22.11 23.45 -7.33
C LEU A 30 20.95 23.15 -6.37
N TYR A 31 19.95 24.02 -6.31
CA TYR A 31 18.76 23.81 -5.49
C TYR A 31 18.02 22.51 -5.83
N LYS A 32 17.88 22.20 -7.13
CA LYS A 32 17.27 20.93 -7.57
C LYS A 32 18.11 19.72 -7.16
N TYR A 33 19.43 19.81 -7.22
CA TYR A 33 20.32 18.74 -6.79
C TYR A 33 20.30 18.56 -5.28
N GLU A 34 20.34 19.65 -4.49
CA GLU A 34 20.24 19.61 -3.04
C GLU A 34 18.91 18.93 -2.62
N LYS A 35 17.80 19.34 -3.22
CA LYS A 35 16.50 18.72 -2.96
C LYS A 35 16.47 17.22 -3.32
N ARG A 36 17.05 16.83 -4.43
CA ARG A 36 17.16 15.41 -4.82
C ARG A 36 18.01 14.59 -3.84
N ILE A 37 19.11 15.16 -3.36
CA ILE A 37 19.98 14.52 -2.36
C ILE A 37 19.20 14.34 -1.06
N GLU A 38 18.46 15.35 -0.62
CA GLU A 38 17.63 15.30 0.57
C GLU A 38 16.54 14.24 0.46
N GLU A 39 15.80 14.22 -0.66
CA GLU A 39 14.80 13.19 -0.97
C GLU A 39 15.40 11.78 -0.96
N SER A 40 16.57 11.60 -1.59
CA SER A 40 17.29 10.32 -1.62
C SER A 40 17.77 9.88 -0.24
N ASN A 41 18.24 10.82 0.60
CA ASN A 41 18.66 10.51 1.97
C ASN A 41 17.46 10.10 2.86
N ILE A 42 16.32 10.78 2.71
CA ILE A 42 15.07 10.42 3.41
C ILE A 42 14.64 9.02 3.02
N GLU A 43 14.69 8.68 1.73
CA GLU A 43 14.35 7.36 1.24
C GLU A 43 15.31 6.27 1.75
N LEU A 44 16.61 6.56 1.77
CA LEU A 44 17.63 5.64 2.29
C LEU A 44 17.41 5.34 3.78
N GLU A 45 17.14 6.37 4.58
CA GLU A 45 16.89 6.21 6.01
C GLU A 45 15.56 5.47 6.26
N ALA A 46 14.52 5.75 5.49
CA ALA A 46 13.27 5.02 5.52
C ALA A 46 13.46 3.53 5.17
N ASN A 47 14.28 3.21 4.17
CA ASN A 47 14.61 1.84 3.79
C ASN A 47 15.42 1.13 4.88
N LYS A 48 16.33 1.81 5.57
CA LYS A 48 17.10 1.27 6.69
C LYS A 48 16.21 0.96 7.91
N GLN A 49 15.29 1.86 8.24
CA GLN A 49 14.30 1.64 9.30
C GLN A 49 13.38 0.47 8.95
N LEU A 50 12.95 0.36 7.68
CA LEU A 50 12.21 -0.77 7.15
C LEU A 50 12.96 -2.09 7.42
N MET A 51 14.22 -2.20 6.99
CA MET A 51 15.03 -3.41 7.17
C MET A 51 15.18 -3.80 8.65
N THR A 52 15.33 -2.81 9.52
CA THR A 52 15.43 -3.04 10.97
C THR A 52 14.12 -3.59 11.53
N SER A 53 12.98 -3.01 11.18
CA SER A 53 11.65 -3.47 11.58
C SER A 53 11.36 -4.88 11.06
N LEU A 54 11.62 -5.12 9.77
CA LEU A 54 11.43 -6.43 9.14
C LEU A 54 12.26 -7.53 9.81
N SER A 55 13.52 -7.22 10.14
CA SER A 55 14.41 -8.17 10.84
C SER A 55 13.85 -8.55 12.21
N HIS A 56 13.25 -7.61 12.93
CA HIS A 56 12.59 -7.87 14.21
C HIS A 56 11.33 -8.72 14.02
N ASP A 57 10.50 -8.38 13.03
CA ASP A 57 9.20 -9.03 12.80
C ASP A 57 9.33 -10.45 12.23
N VAL A 58 10.43 -10.76 11.53
CA VAL A 58 10.82 -12.13 11.14
C VAL A 58 11.38 -12.91 12.35
N ARG A 59 12.21 -12.27 13.18
CA ARG A 59 12.87 -12.96 14.31
C ARG A 59 11.89 -13.49 15.34
N THR A 60 10.83 -12.73 15.64
CA THR A 60 9.84 -13.09 16.67
C THR A 60 9.12 -14.41 16.38
N PRO A 61 8.44 -14.62 15.24
CA PRO A 61 7.79 -15.89 14.92
C PRO A 61 8.81 -17.03 14.75
N MET A 62 10.01 -16.75 14.21
CA MET A 62 11.07 -17.73 14.05
C MET A 62 11.58 -18.23 15.41
N THR A 63 11.82 -17.34 16.37
CA THR A 63 12.23 -17.73 17.74
C THR A 63 11.15 -18.54 18.44
N THR A 64 9.87 -18.16 18.23
CA THR A 64 8.74 -18.91 18.82
C THR A 64 8.62 -20.30 18.20
N LEU A 65 8.78 -20.42 16.87
CA LEU A 65 8.79 -21.69 16.14
C LEU A 65 9.91 -22.62 16.68
N ILE A 66 11.14 -22.09 16.75
CA ILE A 66 12.28 -22.83 17.29
C ILE A 66 12.00 -23.28 18.72
N GLY A 67 11.47 -22.39 19.57
CA GLY A 67 11.15 -22.74 20.97
C GLY A 67 10.12 -23.86 21.09
N TYR A 68 9.11 -23.95 20.22
CA TYR A 68 8.19 -25.09 20.19
C TYR A 68 8.88 -26.39 19.77
N LEU A 69 9.75 -26.33 18.76
CA LEU A 69 10.49 -27.49 18.28
C LEU A 69 11.52 -27.98 19.32
N ASP A 70 12.25 -27.09 19.96
CA ASP A 70 13.22 -27.42 21.04
C ASP A 70 12.50 -28.08 22.24
N ALA A 71 11.32 -27.57 22.61
CA ALA A 71 10.53 -28.13 23.70
C ALA A 71 10.08 -29.58 23.41
N LEU A 72 9.79 -29.90 22.15
CA LEU A 72 9.47 -31.25 21.69
C LEU A 72 10.70 -32.14 21.67
N ASP A 73 11.81 -31.67 21.09
CA ASP A 73 13.05 -32.43 20.94
C ASP A 73 13.67 -32.79 22.30
N LEU A 74 13.69 -31.82 23.21
CA LEU A 74 14.21 -32.01 24.59
C LEU A 74 13.20 -32.71 25.51
N LYS A 75 12.06 -33.19 25.01
CA LYS A 75 10.98 -33.85 25.77
C LYS A 75 10.56 -33.09 27.03
N LEU A 76 10.52 -31.76 26.92
CA LEU A 76 10.06 -30.86 27.98
C LEU A 76 8.54 -30.75 28.05
N VAL A 77 7.83 -31.32 27.06
CA VAL A 77 6.39 -31.34 26.94
C VAL A 77 5.86 -32.73 27.28
N SER A 78 4.75 -32.78 28.02
CA SER A 78 4.06 -34.05 28.29
C SER A 78 3.44 -34.63 27.02
N SER A 79 3.39 -35.95 26.89
CA SER A 79 2.95 -36.66 25.67
C SER A 79 1.54 -36.25 25.20
N ASP A 80 0.66 -35.84 26.12
CA ASP A 80 -0.69 -35.31 25.79
C ASP A 80 -0.68 -33.96 25.12
N LYS A 81 0.42 -33.20 25.19
CA LYS A 81 0.59 -31.86 24.59
C LYS A 81 1.51 -31.81 23.37
N GLU A 82 2.21 -32.89 23.05
CA GLU A 82 3.14 -32.94 21.91
C GLU A 82 2.46 -32.55 20.60
N GLU A 83 1.26 -33.08 20.33
CA GLU A 83 0.49 -32.77 19.12
C GLU A 83 0.06 -31.29 19.07
N GLN A 84 -0.26 -30.69 20.21
CA GLN A 84 -0.57 -29.27 20.32
C GLN A 84 0.64 -28.40 19.97
N TYR A 85 1.81 -28.71 20.51
CA TYR A 85 3.05 -27.99 20.23
C TYR A 85 3.45 -28.10 18.76
N LEU A 86 3.30 -29.30 18.18
CA LEU A 86 3.54 -29.49 16.74
C LEU A 86 2.60 -28.64 15.87
N ARG A 87 1.31 -28.58 16.23
CA ARG A 87 0.35 -27.69 15.54
C ARG A 87 0.74 -26.22 15.64
N LEU A 88 1.12 -25.75 16.84
CA LEU A 88 1.56 -24.37 17.05
C LEU A 88 2.84 -24.07 16.27
N ALA A 89 3.80 -24.98 16.24
CA ALA A 89 5.02 -24.84 15.43
C ALA A 89 4.67 -24.71 13.94
N LYS A 90 3.79 -25.58 13.44
CA LYS A 90 3.32 -25.55 12.05
C LYS A 90 2.61 -24.23 11.73
N GLU A 91 1.73 -23.74 12.59
CA GLU A 91 1.06 -22.45 12.43
C GLU A 91 2.08 -21.32 12.33
N LYS A 92 3.08 -21.28 13.21
CA LYS A 92 4.12 -20.24 13.18
C LYS A 92 5.01 -20.31 11.93
N ALA A 93 5.27 -21.51 11.42
CA ALA A 93 5.97 -21.67 10.14
C ALA A 93 5.18 -21.09 8.97
N TYR A 94 3.86 -21.33 8.92
CA TYR A 94 2.99 -20.75 7.90
C TYR A 94 2.85 -19.23 8.04
N ASP A 95 2.72 -18.71 9.26
CA ASP A 95 2.71 -17.26 9.51
C ASP A 95 3.99 -16.61 8.96
N LEU A 96 5.16 -17.21 9.24
CA LEU A 96 6.45 -16.73 8.77
C LEU A 96 6.56 -16.80 7.25
N LYS A 97 6.13 -17.90 6.63
CA LYS A 97 6.11 -18.05 5.16
C LYS A 97 5.28 -16.94 4.53
N LYS A 98 4.04 -16.73 4.98
CA LYS A 98 3.14 -15.67 4.49
C LYS A 98 3.76 -14.28 4.64
N TYR A 99 4.44 -14.03 5.76
CA TYR A 99 5.13 -12.76 5.99
C TYR A 99 6.24 -12.51 4.97
N ILE A 100 7.05 -13.54 4.70
CA ILE A 100 8.14 -13.46 3.72
C ILE A 100 7.59 -13.25 2.30
N GLU A 101 6.50 -13.91 1.93
CA GLU A 101 5.84 -13.73 0.62
C GLU A 101 5.38 -12.29 0.41
N VAL A 102 4.70 -11.69 1.39
CA VAL A 102 4.27 -10.28 1.35
C VAL A 102 5.48 -9.33 1.27
N LEU A 103 6.57 -9.66 1.95
CA LEU A 103 7.79 -8.88 1.91
C LEU A 103 8.45 -8.91 0.52
N PHE A 104 8.56 -10.08 -0.10
CA PHE A 104 9.09 -10.22 -1.46
C PHE A 104 8.21 -9.50 -2.48
N GLU A 105 6.89 -9.59 -2.33
CA GLU A 105 5.94 -8.85 -3.15
C GLU A 105 6.19 -7.34 -3.05
N TRP A 106 6.32 -6.83 -1.83
CA TRP A 106 6.60 -5.41 -1.60
C TRP A 106 7.92 -4.97 -2.26
N PHE A 107 9.01 -5.76 -2.12
CA PHE A 107 10.28 -5.47 -2.76
C PHE A 107 10.15 -5.42 -4.27
N ARG A 108 9.48 -6.39 -4.87
CA ARG A 108 9.30 -6.49 -6.32
C ARG A 108 8.54 -5.29 -6.89
N ILE A 109 7.49 -4.85 -6.19
CA ILE A 109 6.72 -3.67 -6.59
C ILE A 109 7.56 -2.39 -6.46
N ASN A 110 8.35 -2.28 -5.38
CA ASN A 110 9.08 -1.06 -5.06
C ASN A 110 10.40 -0.92 -5.85
N SER A 111 11.00 -2.02 -6.33
CA SER A 111 12.21 -2.02 -7.17
C SER A 111 11.96 -1.77 -8.65
N ASP A 112 10.72 -1.50 -9.06
CA ASP A 112 10.30 -1.40 -10.47
C ASP A 112 10.63 -2.63 -11.33
N GLU A 113 10.92 -3.78 -10.70
CA GLU A 113 11.11 -5.04 -11.40
C GLU A 113 9.80 -5.64 -11.91
N GLU A 114 8.67 -5.24 -11.34
CA GLU A 114 7.35 -5.68 -11.75
C GLU A 114 6.90 -4.89 -13.00
N GLN A 115 6.92 -5.56 -14.13
CA GLN A 115 6.39 -5.01 -15.38
C GLN A 115 4.87 -5.22 -15.39
N LEU A 116 4.12 -4.12 -15.34
CA LEU A 116 2.66 -4.16 -15.41
C LEU A 116 2.19 -4.44 -16.84
N GLU A 117 1.26 -5.38 -16.99
CA GLU A 117 0.57 -5.63 -18.25
C GLU A 117 -0.71 -4.78 -18.36
N ILE A 118 -0.55 -3.47 -18.51
CA ILE A 118 -1.69 -2.55 -18.61
C ILE A 118 -2.50 -2.82 -19.89
N LYS A 119 -3.80 -3.10 -19.72
CA LYS A 119 -4.77 -3.38 -20.78
C LYS A 119 -6.07 -2.61 -20.55
N ALA A 120 -6.83 -2.39 -21.62
CA ALA A 120 -8.21 -1.89 -21.51
C ALA A 120 -9.11 -3.03 -21.01
N VAL A 121 -9.60 -2.89 -19.77
CA VAL A 121 -10.36 -3.93 -19.05
C VAL A 121 -11.72 -3.37 -18.64
N ASP A 122 -12.75 -4.20 -18.68
CA ASP A 122 -14.03 -3.93 -18.03
C ASP A 122 -13.88 -4.10 -16.51
N ILE A 123 -13.64 -2.97 -15.83
CA ILE A 123 -13.38 -2.98 -14.39
C ILE A 123 -14.62 -3.39 -13.56
N THR A 124 -15.83 -3.20 -14.09
CA THR A 124 -17.05 -3.64 -13.41
C THR A 124 -17.15 -5.16 -13.38
N GLU A 125 -16.85 -5.83 -14.49
CA GLU A 125 -16.83 -7.28 -14.57
C GLU A 125 -15.68 -7.87 -13.75
N GLU A 126 -14.50 -7.26 -13.82
CA GLU A 126 -13.35 -7.69 -13.01
C GLU A 126 -13.62 -7.56 -11.51
N THR A 127 -14.20 -6.42 -11.08
CA THR A 127 -14.61 -6.23 -9.69
C THR A 127 -15.63 -7.28 -9.25
N ARG A 128 -16.62 -7.60 -10.11
CA ARG A 128 -17.64 -8.63 -9.83
C ARG A 128 -17.00 -10.00 -9.66
N ARG A 129 -16.05 -10.36 -10.54
CA ARG A 129 -15.30 -11.63 -10.47
C ARG A 129 -14.56 -11.77 -9.13
N ILE A 130 -13.85 -10.73 -8.71
CA ILE A 130 -13.11 -10.73 -7.45
C ILE A 130 -14.05 -10.96 -6.25
N PHE A 131 -15.18 -10.27 -6.20
CA PHE A 131 -16.11 -10.42 -5.07
C PHE A 131 -16.90 -11.72 -5.10
N LEU A 132 -17.13 -12.34 -6.27
CA LEU A 132 -17.68 -13.69 -6.34
C LEU A 132 -16.82 -14.72 -5.61
N ASP A 133 -15.50 -14.59 -5.67
CA ASP A 133 -14.56 -15.45 -4.92
C ASP A 133 -14.59 -15.18 -3.41
N TRP A 134 -14.94 -13.96 -2.99
CA TRP A 134 -15.03 -13.59 -1.59
C TRP A 134 -16.35 -13.97 -0.92
N ILE A 135 -17.47 -14.08 -1.65
CA ILE A 135 -18.81 -14.38 -1.09
C ILE A 135 -18.79 -15.63 -0.19
N PRO A 136 -18.25 -16.80 -0.62
CA PRO A 136 -18.22 -17.99 0.23
C PRO A 136 -17.47 -17.77 1.55
N ILE A 137 -16.38 -16.97 1.52
CA ILE A 137 -15.57 -16.67 2.70
C ILE A 137 -16.34 -15.74 3.66
N ILE A 138 -17.04 -14.74 3.12
CA ILE A 138 -17.87 -13.82 3.87
C ILE A 138 -18.99 -14.57 4.59
N GLU A 139 -19.66 -15.50 3.87
CA GLU A 139 -20.74 -16.33 4.41
C GLU A 139 -20.25 -17.30 5.49
N GLU A 140 -19.08 -17.93 5.30
CA GLU A 140 -18.46 -18.81 6.29
C GLU A 140 -18.19 -18.06 7.62
N HIS A 141 -17.77 -16.79 7.53
CA HIS A 141 -17.54 -15.93 8.68
C HIS A 141 -18.82 -15.31 9.24
N ARG A 142 -19.99 -15.56 8.63
CA ARG A 142 -21.31 -15.02 9.03
C ARG A 142 -21.35 -13.49 9.04
N ILE A 143 -20.67 -12.87 8.10
CA ILE A 143 -20.67 -11.43 7.87
C ILE A 143 -21.75 -11.11 6.86
N GLY A 144 -22.61 -10.11 7.13
CA GLY A 144 -23.58 -9.62 6.14
C GLY A 144 -22.88 -8.87 5.02
N TYR A 145 -23.43 -8.90 3.81
CA TYR A 145 -22.86 -8.13 2.70
C TYR A 145 -23.93 -7.50 1.82
N ASN A 146 -23.57 -6.36 1.22
CA ASN A 146 -24.32 -5.70 0.17
C ASN A 146 -23.37 -5.38 -0.99
N ILE A 147 -23.70 -5.82 -2.21
CA ILE A 147 -22.87 -5.63 -3.40
C ILE A 147 -23.71 -4.94 -4.48
N GLU A 148 -23.32 -3.71 -4.82
CA GLU A 148 -23.95 -2.88 -5.84
C GLU A 148 -22.92 -2.51 -6.91
N ILE A 149 -22.87 -3.31 -7.99
CA ILE A 149 -21.97 -3.10 -9.13
C ILE A 149 -22.84 -2.93 -10.37
N PRO A 150 -22.72 -1.83 -11.13
CA PRO A 150 -23.52 -1.58 -12.31
C PRO A 150 -23.30 -2.67 -13.36
N GLU A 151 -24.37 -3.01 -14.10
CA GLU A 151 -24.29 -3.95 -15.24
C GLU A 151 -23.54 -3.36 -16.44
N LYS A 152 -23.51 -2.02 -16.54
CA LYS A 152 -22.82 -1.29 -17.60
C LYS A 152 -21.31 -1.54 -17.53
N ALA A 153 -20.72 -1.97 -18.65
CA ALA A 153 -19.27 -2.06 -18.78
C ALA A 153 -18.61 -0.69 -18.65
N ILE A 154 -17.60 -0.59 -17.79
CA ILE A 154 -16.77 0.59 -17.59
C ILE A 154 -15.33 0.22 -17.92
N ILE A 155 -14.78 0.82 -18.98
CA ILE A 155 -13.44 0.45 -19.46
C ILE A 155 -12.38 1.37 -18.88
N VAL A 156 -11.35 0.78 -18.29
CA VAL A 156 -10.18 1.46 -17.73
C VAL A 156 -8.89 0.76 -18.17
N GLU A 157 -7.76 1.44 -18.04
CA GLU A 157 -6.43 0.85 -18.29
C GLU A 157 -5.85 0.33 -16.98
N ILE A 158 -5.82 -0.99 -16.80
CA ILE A 158 -5.27 -1.65 -15.62
C ILE A 158 -4.57 -2.96 -15.96
N ASP A 159 -3.79 -3.45 -15.02
CA ASP A 159 -3.34 -4.84 -14.94
C ASP A 159 -4.31 -5.60 -14.02
N GLU A 160 -4.99 -6.62 -14.55
CA GLU A 160 -6.04 -7.38 -13.85
C GLU A 160 -5.49 -8.06 -12.57
N ASP A 161 -4.30 -8.67 -12.65
CA ASP A 161 -3.69 -9.36 -11.51
C ASP A 161 -3.30 -8.37 -10.40
N CYS A 162 -2.73 -7.23 -10.77
CA CYS A 162 -2.38 -6.18 -9.83
C CYS A 162 -3.62 -5.54 -9.19
N TYR A 163 -4.69 -5.34 -9.95
CA TYR A 163 -5.97 -4.86 -9.44
C TYR A 163 -6.58 -5.86 -8.45
N MET A 164 -6.66 -7.12 -8.82
CA MET A 164 -7.17 -8.19 -7.94
C MET A 164 -6.36 -8.27 -6.63
N ARG A 165 -5.03 -8.21 -6.70
CA ARG A 165 -4.15 -8.21 -5.51
C ARG A 165 -4.42 -7.01 -4.61
N ALA A 166 -4.59 -5.81 -5.18
CA ALA A 166 -4.89 -4.61 -4.41
C ALA A 166 -6.22 -4.73 -3.67
N ILE A 167 -7.28 -5.21 -4.34
CA ILE A 167 -8.59 -5.43 -3.72
C ILE A 167 -8.51 -6.51 -2.63
N ASN A 168 -7.86 -7.64 -2.91
CA ASN A 168 -7.70 -8.72 -1.94
C ASN A 168 -7.01 -8.27 -0.66
N ASN A 169 -5.98 -7.42 -0.75
CA ASN A 169 -5.31 -6.85 0.43
C ASN A 169 -6.25 -5.96 1.26
N ILE A 170 -7.11 -5.17 0.62
CA ILE A 170 -8.09 -4.32 1.30
C ILE A 170 -9.14 -5.19 2.01
N VAL A 171 -9.73 -6.15 1.30
CA VAL A 171 -10.75 -7.05 1.87
C VAL A 171 -10.15 -7.87 3.02
N GLN A 172 -8.95 -8.43 2.84
CA GLN A 172 -8.24 -9.16 3.90
C GLN A 172 -7.96 -8.28 5.13
N ASN A 173 -7.68 -6.99 4.92
CA ASN A 173 -7.50 -6.03 6.02
C ASN A 173 -8.80 -5.84 6.81
N ILE A 174 -9.94 -5.75 6.13
CA ILE A 174 -11.27 -5.68 6.77
C ILE A 174 -11.49 -6.93 7.63
N PHE A 175 -11.34 -8.13 7.07
CA PHE A 175 -11.50 -9.39 7.81
C PHE A 175 -10.59 -9.52 9.04
N THR A 176 -9.37 -9.01 8.95
CA THR A 176 -8.37 -9.18 9.99
C THR A 176 -8.56 -8.17 11.13
N HIS A 177 -9.03 -6.95 10.81
CA HIS A 177 -8.92 -5.82 11.75
C HIS A 177 -10.25 -5.15 12.09
N SER A 178 -11.27 -5.18 11.22
CA SER A 178 -12.47 -4.36 11.43
C SER A 178 -13.41 -4.91 12.50
N LYS A 179 -13.48 -6.24 12.68
CA LYS A 179 -14.52 -6.92 13.45
C LYS A 179 -15.95 -6.54 12.98
N ALA A 180 -16.11 -6.32 11.70
CA ALA A 180 -17.35 -5.91 11.09
C ALA A 180 -18.42 -7.00 11.18
N ALA A 181 -19.68 -6.58 11.31
CA ALA A 181 -20.84 -7.44 11.11
C ALA A 181 -21.33 -7.39 9.66
N ASN A 182 -21.08 -6.29 8.95
CA ASN A 182 -21.48 -6.11 7.55
C ASN A 182 -20.37 -5.46 6.73
N ILE A 183 -20.31 -5.85 5.43
CA ILE A 183 -19.43 -5.28 4.42
C ILE A 183 -20.29 -4.77 3.26
N SER A 184 -19.97 -3.59 2.75
CA SER A 184 -20.63 -2.99 1.59
C SER A 184 -19.63 -2.79 0.45
N ILE A 185 -20.03 -3.15 -0.76
CA ILE A 185 -19.25 -2.96 -1.98
C ILE A 185 -20.11 -2.18 -2.95
N THR A 186 -19.71 -0.97 -3.30
CA THR A 186 -20.46 -0.12 -4.23
C THR A 186 -19.54 0.39 -5.34
N ALA A 187 -19.88 0.09 -6.59
CA ALA A 187 -19.18 0.62 -7.75
C ALA A 187 -20.07 1.63 -8.48
N SER A 188 -19.46 2.69 -8.99
CA SER A 188 -20.19 3.73 -9.73
C SER A 188 -19.29 4.40 -10.78
N GLU A 189 -19.92 5.06 -11.75
CA GLU A 189 -19.26 5.93 -12.72
C GLU A 189 -19.77 7.37 -12.56
N GLY A 190 -18.86 8.32 -12.49
CA GLY A 190 -19.20 9.74 -12.42
C GLY A 190 -18.02 10.62 -12.80
N ASN A 191 -18.30 11.72 -13.51
CA ASN A 191 -17.27 12.69 -13.92
C ASN A 191 -16.09 12.09 -14.70
N GLY A 192 -16.32 11.06 -15.51
CA GLY A 192 -15.28 10.38 -16.27
C GLY A 192 -14.37 9.48 -15.42
N LYS A 193 -14.80 9.12 -14.22
CA LYS A 193 -14.09 8.22 -13.31
C LYS A 193 -14.95 7.03 -12.91
N PHE A 194 -14.37 5.88 -12.84
CA PHE A 194 -14.86 4.73 -12.08
C PHE A 194 -14.49 4.93 -10.61
N ARG A 195 -15.42 4.63 -9.72
CA ARG A 195 -15.25 4.67 -8.27
C ARG A 195 -15.72 3.37 -7.66
N LEU A 196 -14.87 2.72 -6.88
CA LEU A 196 -15.19 1.56 -6.06
C LEU A 196 -15.06 1.93 -4.58
N GLU A 197 -16.12 1.72 -3.82
CA GLU A 197 -16.15 1.87 -2.37
C GLU A 197 -16.31 0.50 -1.72
N ILE A 198 -15.39 0.16 -0.82
CA ILE A 198 -15.41 -1.05 -0.01
C ILE A 198 -15.51 -0.61 1.44
N GLY A 199 -16.68 -0.82 2.04
CA GLY A 199 -17.01 -0.35 3.38
C GLY A 199 -17.21 -1.48 4.38
N ASP A 200 -16.92 -1.23 5.63
CA ASP A 200 -17.24 -2.09 6.78
C ASP A 200 -17.90 -1.27 7.89
N ASP A 201 -18.70 -1.91 8.73
CA ASP A 201 -19.34 -1.33 9.92
C ASP A 201 -18.59 -1.65 11.23
N GLY A 202 -17.31 -1.93 11.15
CA GLY A 202 -16.49 -2.37 12.28
C GLY A 202 -16.03 -1.28 13.23
N ILE A 203 -14.90 -1.54 13.88
CA ILE A 203 -14.37 -0.65 14.94
C ILE A 203 -13.92 0.73 14.44
N GLY A 204 -13.72 0.89 13.14
CA GLY A 204 -13.19 2.11 12.54
C GLY A 204 -11.74 2.41 12.92
N ILE A 205 -11.25 3.54 12.41
CA ILE A 205 -9.86 4.00 12.55
C ILE A 205 -9.88 5.40 13.18
N ALA A 206 -8.98 5.65 14.12
CA ALA A 206 -8.84 6.96 14.73
C ALA A 206 -8.31 7.99 13.70
N LYS A 207 -8.73 9.24 13.85
CA LYS A 207 -8.39 10.32 12.91
C LYS A 207 -6.87 10.55 12.81
N GLU A 208 -6.17 10.35 13.91
CA GLU A 208 -4.72 10.48 14.00
C GLU A 208 -4.00 9.39 13.17
N ASP A 209 -4.58 8.19 13.12
CA ASP A 209 -4.01 7.05 12.40
C ASP A 209 -4.37 7.08 10.90
N LEU A 210 -5.51 7.64 10.53
CA LEU A 210 -6.09 7.57 9.19
C LEU A 210 -5.15 8.10 8.09
N ASN A 211 -4.35 9.11 8.40
CA ASN A 211 -3.37 9.67 7.47
C ASN A 211 -2.18 8.73 7.20
N TYR A 212 -1.96 7.74 8.05
CA TYR A 212 -0.78 6.89 8.03
C TYR A 212 -1.07 5.43 7.65
N ILE A 213 -2.35 5.02 7.53
CA ILE A 213 -2.71 3.61 7.28
C ILE A 213 -2.14 3.04 5.97
N PHE A 214 -1.80 3.89 5.01
CA PHE A 214 -1.16 3.52 3.75
C PHE A 214 0.36 3.61 3.80
N GLU A 215 0.94 4.09 4.91
CA GLU A 215 2.38 4.14 5.10
C GLU A 215 2.95 2.73 5.36
N ARG A 216 4.21 2.54 4.95
CA ARG A 216 4.93 1.27 5.13
C ARG A 216 5.02 0.89 6.59
N LEU A 217 4.68 -0.36 6.93
CA LEU A 217 4.77 -0.93 8.28
C LEU A 217 3.95 -0.18 9.35
N TYR A 218 3.05 0.71 8.92
CA TYR A 218 2.20 1.41 9.86
C TYR A 218 1.15 0.46 10.46
N ARG A 219 0.94 0.58 11.76
CA ARG A 219 -0.02 -0.22 12.54
C ARG A 219 -0.67 0.67 13.57
N CYS A 220 -2.00 0.78 13.56
CA CYS A 220 -2.79 1.60 14.48
C CYS A 220 -2.58 1.26 15.95
N ASN A 221 -2.30 -0.01 16.26
CA ASN A 221 -1.99 -0.45 17.61
C ASN A 221 -0.50 -0.78 17.74
N LYS A 222 0.27 0.04 18.43
CA LYS A 222 1.67 -0.22 18.81
C LYS A 222 1.84 -1.39 19.79
N GLY A 223 0.74 -2.02 20.21
CA GLY A 223 0.75 -3.23 21.03
C GLY A 223 1.11 -4.47 20.20
N ARG A 224 2.11 -5.23 20.66
CA ARG A 224 2.78 -6.37 20.00
C ARG A 224 1.90 -7.57 19.61
N SER A 225 0.57 -7.53 19.74
CA SER A 225 -0.33 -8.68 19.53
C SER A 225 -1.27 -8.57 18.32
N GLY A 226 -1.18 -7.52 17.50
CA GLY A 226 -2.02 -7.39 16.30
C GLY A 226 -1.55 -8.30 15.17
N LYS A 227 -2.45 -9.08 14.59
CA LYS A 227 -2.22 -9.84 13.35
C LYS A 227 -2.03 -8.83 12.18
N GLY A 228 -0.98 -8.98 11.37
CA GLY A 228 -0.75 -8.17 10.17
C GLY A 228 0.62 -7.48 10.14
N ASN A 229 1.17 -7.31 8.94
CA ASN A 229 2.55 -6.87 8.70
C ASN A 229 2.65 -5.36 8.46
N GLY A 230 1.51 -4.63 8.37
CA GLY A 230 1.49 -3.22 8.00
C GLY A 230 1.93 -2.92 6.55
N LEU A 231 1.98 -3.94 5.70
CA LEU A 231 2.36 -3.81 4.28
C LEU A 231 1.17 -3.90 3.32
N GLY A 232 0.08 -4.57 3.69
CA GLY A 232 -1.03 -4.86 2.78
C GLY A 232 -1.66 -3.61 2.17
N LEU A 233 -2.06 -2.63 2.97
CA LEU A 233 -2.63 -1.37 2.46
C LEU A 233 -1.60 -0.53 1.70
N ASN A 234 -0.33 -0.57 2.09
CA ASN A 234 0.74 0.09 1.34
C ASN A 234 0.93 -0.56 -0.04
N ILE A 235 0.91 -1.89 -0.14
CA ILE A 235 0.95 -2.64 -1.40
C ILE A 235 -0.26 -2.26 -2.27
N SER A 236 -1.47 -2.23 -1.70
CA SER A 236 -2.67 -1.80 -2.45
C SER A 236 -2.49 -0.40 -3.04
N LYS A 237 -2.01 0.54 -2.25
CA LYS A 237 -1.75 1.92 -2.70
C LYS A 237 -0.73 1.95 -3.83
N LEU A 238 0.42 1.29 -3.67
CA LEU A 238 1.47 1.26 -4.70
C LEU A 238 0.98 0.64 -6.01
N LEU A 239 0.26 -0.48 -5.97
CA LEU A 239 -0.28 -1.14 -7.16
C LEU A 239 -1.29 -0.23 -7.88
N LEU A 240 -2.24 0.36 -7.15
CA LEU A 240 -3.25 1.24 -7.71
C LEU A 240 -2.62 2.51 -8.31
N GLU A 241 -1.67 3.14 -7.63
CA GLU A 241 -0.95 4.31 -8.14
C GLU A 241 -0.10 4.00 -9.39
N LYS A 242 0.56 2.83 -9.45
CA LYS A 242 1.30 2.38 -10.64
C LYS A 242 0.40 2.17 -11.86
N MET A 243 -0.88 1.85 -11.65
CA MET A 243 -1.91 1.74 -12.71
C MET A 243 -2.61 3.09 -12.99
N GLY A 244 -2.16 4.21 -12.40
CA GLY A 244 -2.77 5.53 -12.58
C GLY A 244 -4.06 5.75 -11.79
N GLY A 245 -4.42 4.84 -10.88
CA GLY A 245 -5.53 4.98 -9.94
C GLY A 245 -5.15 5.71 -8.66
N THR A 246 -6.14 5.92 -7.81
CA THR A 246 -5.96 6.50 -6.47
C THR A 246 -6.70 5.69 -5.43
N ILE A 247 -6.23 5.71 -4.18
CA ILE A 247 -6.92 5.13 -3.04
C ILE A 247 -7.00 6.15 -1.90
N SER A 248 -8.13 6.19 -1.24
CA SER A 248 -8.36 6.97 -0.02
C SER A 248 -9.18 6.17 0.98
N ALA A 249 -9.24 6.61 2.24
CA ALA A 249 -10.06 5.98 3.26
C ALA A 249 -10.78 7.03 4.10
N PHE A 250 -12.01 6.73 4.46
CA PHE A 250 -12.84 7.51 5.37
C PHE A 250 -13.26 6.61 6.53
N SER A 251 -13.06 7.06 7.75
CA SER A 251 -13.36 6.25 8.92
C SER A 251 -13.68 7.10 10.12
N GLU A 252 -14.59 6.58 10.96
CA GLU A 252 -14.88 7.10 12.29
C GLU A 252 -14.85 5.95 13.30
N PRO A 253 -14.21 6.13 14.47
CA PRO A 253 -14.21 5.12 15.52
C PRO A 253 -15.63 4.67 15.89
N GLY A 254 -15.86 3.34 15.84
CA GLY A 254 -17.15 2.71 16.13
C GLY A 254 -18.21 2.81 15.04
N LYS A 255 -17.88 3.38 13.85
CA LYS A 255 -18.79 3.44 12.69
C LYS A 255 -18.28 2.67 11.48
N GLY A 256 -17.03 2.18 11.53
CA GLY A 256 -16.41 1.44 10.45
C GLY A 256 -15.51 2.28 9.56
N THR A 257 -15.12 1.69 8.43
CA THR A 257 -14.18 2.28 7.46
C THR A 257 -14.71 2.08 6.04
N VAL A 258 -14.51 3.08 5.18
CA VAL A 258 -14.79 3.01 3.74
C VAL A 258 -13.48 3.30 2.99
N PHE A 259 -13.01 2.33 2.22
CA PHE A 259 -11.92 2.51 1.26
C PHE A 259 -12.51 2.91 -0.09
N CYS A 260 -12.00 3.98 -0.68
CA CYS A 260 -12.44 4.51 -1.95
C CYS A 260 -11.31 4.45 -2.98
N ILE A 261 -11.54 3.77 -4.10
CA ILE A 261 -10.59 3.59 -5.21
C ILE A 261 -11.17 4.29 -6.44
N GLU A 262 -10.34 5.05 -7.15
CA GLU A 262 -10.77 5.72 -8.37
C GLU A 262 -9.80 5.45 -9.53
N PHE A 263 -10.37 5.26 -10.74
CA PHE A 263 -9.65 5.19 -12.00
C PHE A 263 -10.29 6.10 -13.04
N SER A 264 -9.51 6.64 -13.96
CA SER A 264 -10.02 7.38 -15.10
C SER A 264 -10.62 6.44 -16.14
N VAL A 265 -11.84 6.73 -16.59
CA VAL A 265 -12.54 5.93 -17.61
C VAL A 265 -12.04 6.32 -18.99
N ILE A 266 -11.78 5.32 -19.84
CA ILE A 266 -11.46 5.55 -21.24
C ILE A 266 -12.74 6.03 -21.95
N GLN A 267 -12.74 7.27 -22.38
CA GLN A 267 -13.82 7.77 -23.24
C GLN A 267 -13.69 7.11 -24.63
N ARG A 268 -14.72 6.40 -25.04
CA ARG A 268 -14.85 5.88 -26.40
C ARG A 268 -15.37 6.96 -27.34
#